data_464f8b2432b73d5b71f84004250e77cb
#
_entry.id   464f8b2432b73d5b71f84004250e77cb
#
_cell.length_a   1.000
_cell.length_b   1.000
_cell.length_c   1.000
_cell.angle_alpha   90.00
_cell.angle_beta   90.00
_cell.angle_gamma   90.00
#
_symmetry.space_group_name_H-M   'P 1'
#
loop_
_entity.id
_entity.type
_entity.pdbx_description
1 polymer ?
#
loop_
_entity_poly.entity_id
_entity_poly.type
_entity_poly.pdbx_seq_one_letter_code
_entity_poly.pdbx_strand_id
1 'polypeptide(L)'
;MKRKFVLLFTLIFSLILGNSSTAASLNSDLKMVLIESVGGSISPKSVLASNTGIVSAHNMMYRHSVTIYDAKSAELIATVPDSVVLSDLGYTQYSGTYRGAPVEGAFSPDGKYLYFTNYSMYGKGFNKEGHDTCSPASGYDKSFLSRINLETKKIDAVYPVGSVPKVVQVTPDNKFVLVSNWCSYTVTVISTESGKTVKSIKIGRYPRGIAITKDSQFAYVAEMGGSHIHRINLSDFSKTLIPIGSNPRAVVLSPDETRLYVTMNLAGKVQAWDLTTNKTIKSVKTGAKPRSLDISSDGSALFVVNFNGDTVSKIRTSDMKVLQTIKVCNEPIGVTYDSSTNYTWVACYGGSLKVFANQ
;
A
#
# COMPACT_ATOMS: atom_id res chain seq x y z
N MET A 1 -32.17 -83.97 -23.50
CA MET A 1 -32.65 -82.58 -23.31
C MET A 1 -31.43 -81.65 -22.90
N LYS A 2 -30.96 -80.88 -23.87
CA LYS A 2 -29.81 -79.96 -23.65
C LYS A 2 -30.36 -78.53 -23.47
N ARG A 3 -30.20 -77.95 -22.28
CA ARG A 3 -30.53 -76.54 -22.02
C ARG A 3 -29.35 -75.66 -22.45
N LYS A 4 -29.60 -74.73 -23.38
CA LYS A 4 -28.70 -73.70 -23.80
C LYS A 4 -28.81 -72.50 -22.82
N PHE A 5 -27.72 -72.14 -22.17
CA PHE A 5 -27.59 -70.86 -21.44
C PHE A 5 -27.22 -69.75 -22.44
N VAL A 6 -28.06 -68.74 -22.52
CA VAL A 6 -27.72 -67.46 -23.22
C VAL A 6 -27.20 -66.49 -22.22
N LEU A 7 -25.91 -66.10 -22.34
CA LEU A 7 -25.30 -65.05 -21.57
C LEU A 7 -25.58 -63.67 -22.24
N LEU A 8 -26.33 -62.84 -21.55
CA LEU A 8 -26.58 -61.47 -21.98
C LEU A 8 -25.44 -60.58 -21.44
N PHE A 9 -24.58 -60.07 -22.32
CA PHE A 9 -23.56 -59.07 -21.98
C PHE A 9 -24.21 -57.69 -22.04
N THR A 10 -24.41 -57.05 -20.87
CA THR A 10 -24.83 -55.65 -20.78
C THR A 10 -23.57 -54.77 -20.82
N LEU A 11 -23.34 -54.05 -21.90
CA LEU A 11 -22.30 -53.04 -22.01
C LEU A 11 -22.78 -51.80 -21.24
N ILE A 12 -22.14 -51.51 -20.11
CA ILE A 12 -22.32 -50.24 -19.40
C ILE A 12 -21.35 -49.22 -20.02
N PHE A 13 -21.91 -48.31 -20.80
CA PHE A 13 -21.18 -47.13 -21.31
C PHE A 13 -21.13 -46.08 -20.17
N SER A 14 -20.02 -46.02 -19.45
CA SER A 14 -19.77 -44.94 -18.50
C SER A 14 -19.43 -43.66 -19.27
N LEU A 15 -20.37 -42.74 -19.37
CA LEU A 15 -20.07 -41.36 -19.78
C LEU A 15 -19.22 -40.72 -18.71
N ILE A 16 -17.93 -40.58 -18.96
CA ILE A 16 -17.05 -39.71 -18.21
C ILE A 16 -17.38 -38.28 -18.66
N LEU A 17 -18.23 -37.58 -17.91
CA LEU A 17 -18.38 -36.14 -17.99
C LEU A 17 -17.08 -35.52 -17.45
N GLY A 18 -16.18 -35.21 -18.36
CA GLY A 18 -15.01 -34.42 -18.03
C GLY A 18 -15.44 -33.01 -17.58
N ASN A 19 -15.43 -32.77 -16.29
CA ASN A 19 -15.49 -31.42 -15.78
C ASN A 19 -14.19 -30.67 -16.23
N SER A 20 -14.27 -30.00 -17.38
CA SER A 20 -13.28 -29.01 -17.74
C SER A 20 -13.44 -27.83 -16.77
N SER A 21 -12.71 -27.86 -15.66
CA SER A 21 -12.50 -26.67 -14.86
C SER A 21 -11.75 -25.66 -15.74
N THR A 22 -12.44 -24.67 -16.26
CA THR A 22 -11.78 -23.52 -16.87
C THR A 22 -10.89 -22.90 -15.80
N ALA A 23 -9.57 -22.99 -15.97
CA ALA A 23 -8.63 -22.32 -15.10
C ALA A 23 -9.01 -20.82 -15.08
N ALA A 24 -9.12 -20.24 -13.89
CA ALA A 24 -9.39 -18.81 -13.76
C ALA A 24 -8.28 -18.03 -14.50
N SER A 25 -8.68 -17.04 -15.30
CA SER A 25 -7.73 -16.19 -16.02
C SER A 25 -6.82 -15.48 -15.03
N LEU A 26 -5.50 -15.52 -15.29
CA LEU A 26 -4.54 -14.78 -14.50
C LEU A 26 -4.74 -13.27 -14.68
N ASN A 27 -4.50 -12.48 -13.65
CA ASN A 27 -4.61 -11.02 -13.74
C ASN A 27 -3.72 -10.44 -14.84
N SER A 28 -2.55 -11.06 -15.10
CA SER A 28 -1.67 -10.68 -16.22
C SER A 28 -2.31 -10.83 -17.60
N ASP A 29 -3.33 -11.64 -17.77
CA ASP A 29 -3.98 -11.87 -19.07
C ASP A 29 -5.13 -10.91 -19.34
N LEU A 30 -5.62 -10.26 -18.28
CA LEU A 30 -6.69 -9.26 -18.33
C LEU A 30 -6.17 -7.90 -18.75
N LYS A 31 -7.05 -7.06 -19.28
CA LYS A 31 -6.74 -5.65 -19.59
C LYS A 31 -7.29 -4.72 -18.52
N MET A 32 -6.55 -3.67 -18.22
CA MET A 32 -7.06 -2.54 -17.43
C MET A 32 -7.94 -1.68 -18.33
N VAL A 33 -9.20 -1.52 -17.98
CA VAL A 33 -10.18 -0.67 -18.67
C VAL A 33 -10.72 0.36 -17.69
N LEU A 34 -10.62 1.65 -18.02
CA LEU A 34 -11.16 2.73 -17.18
C LEU A 34 -12.69 2.59 -17.11
N ILE A 35 -13.23 2.47 -15.91
CA ILE A 35 -14.68 2.34 -15.67
C ILE A 35 -15.26 3.53 -14.93
N GLU A 36 -14.45 4.25 -14.11
CA GLU A 36 -14.95 5.36 -13.32
C GLU A 36 -13.88 6.43 -13.09
N SER A 37 -14.34 7.67 -12.91
CA SER A 37 -13.51 8.83 -12.57
C SER A 37 -14.15 9.59 -11.41
N VAL A 38 -13.67 9.37 -10.20
CA VAL A 38 -14.13 10.04 -9.01
C VAL A 38 -13.42 11.37 -8.86
N GLY A 39 -14.17 12.45 -8.77
CA GLY A 39 -13.67 13.81 -8.55
C GLY A 39 -14.35 14.47 -7.35
N GLY A 40 -14.33 15.80 -7.32
CA GLY A 40 -15.07 16.59 -6.33
C GLY A 40 -14.33 16.77 -5.01
N SER A 41 -13.78 17.94 -4.81
CA SER A 41 -13.20 18.39 -3.52
C SER A 41 -12.19 17.45 -2.87
N ILE A 42 -11.48 16.62 -3.65
CA ILE A 42 -10.41 15.75 -3.19
C ILE A 42 -9.06 16.21 -3.74
N SER A 43 -7.98 15.85 -3.04
CA SER A 43 -6.60 16.13 -3.44
C SER A 43 -5.71 14.98 -2.94
N PRO A 44 -5.90 13.77 -3.51
CA PRO A 44 -5.34 12.56 -2.93
C PRO A 44 -3.82 12.49 -3.11
N LYS A 45 -3.13 12.21 -2.03
CA LYS A 45 -1.71 11.86 -1.97
C LYS A 45 -1.48 10.36 -2.10
N SER A 46 -2.48 9.57 -1.75
CA SER A 46 -2.49 8.12 -1.89
C SER A 46 -3.91 7.58 -1.97
N VAL A 47 -4.02 6.35 -2.42
CA VAL A 47 -5.24 5.54 -2.42
C VAL A 47 -4.88 4.14 -1.92
N LEU A 48 -5.77 3.52 -1.17
CA LEU A 48 -5.55 2.22 -0.55
C LEU A 48 -6.84 1.41 -0.52
N ALA A 49 -6.80 0.17 -1.00
CA ALA A 49 -7.90 -0.79 -0.88
C ALA A 49 -7.78 -1.60 0.42
N SER A 50 -8.92 -1.87 1.06
CA SER A 50 -9.00 -2.77 2.19
C SER A 50 -9.00 -4.25 1.78
N ASN A 51 -9.28 -4.54 0.52
CA ASN A 51 -9.58 -5.87 -0.01
C ASN A 51 -10.84 -6.53 0.59
N THR A 52 -11.67 -5.75 1.28
CA THR A 52 -12.92 -6.18 1.94
C THR A 52 -14.10 -5.29 1.57
N GLY A 53 -14.02 -4.57 0.47
CA GLY A 53 -15.11 -3.79 -0.10
C GLY A 53 -15.04 -2.28 0.11
N ILE A 54 -13.98 -1.73 0.72
CA ILE A 54 -13.79 -0.30 0.84
C ILE A 54 -12.41 0.16 0.35
N VAL A 55 -12.37 1.40 -0.15
CA VAL A 55 -11.15 2.09 -0.59
C VAL A 55 -11.07 3.42 0.11
N SER A 56 -9.88 3.81 0.56
CA SER A 56 -9.63 5.13 1.16
C SER A 56 -8.70 5.97 0.30
N ALA A 57 -8.90 7.28 0.30
CA ALA A 57 -7.99 8.26 -0.29
C ALA A 57 -7.59 9.31 0.74
N HIS A 58 -6.30 9.68 0.75
CA HIS A 58 -5.72 10.56 1.75
C HIS A 58 -5.43 11.92 1.12
N ASN A 59 -6.25 12.93 1.46
CA ASN A 59 -6.30 14.23 0.79
C ASN A 59 -5.41 15.25 1.51
N MET A 60 -4.10 15.21 1.25
CA MET A 60 -3.10 16.01 1.92
C MET A 60 -3.20 17.49 1.60
N MET A 61 -3.36 17.84 0.32
CA MET A 61 -3.29 19.24 -0.16
C MET A 61 -4.68 19.90 -0.12
N TYR A 62 -4.79 21.04 0.56
CA TYR A 62 -5.95 21.93 0.58
C TYR A 62 -7.25 21.34 1.18
N ARG A 63 -7.39 20.02 1.29
CA ARG A 63 -8.64 19.35 1.71
C ARG A 63 -8.56 18.77 3.11
N HIS A 64 -7.40 18.35 3.57
CA HIS A 64 -7.17 17.90 4.95
C HIS A 64 -8.21 16.90 5.43
N SER A 65 -8.36 15.79 4.70
CA SER A 65 -9.35 14.77 4.99
C SER A 65 -8.92 13.38 4.49
N VAL A 66 -9.59 12.37 5.00
CA VAL A 66 -9.58 11.02 4.43
C VAL A 66 -10.99 10.76 3.88
N THR A 67 -11.07 10.38 2.61
CA THR A 67 -12.34 9.96 1.99
C THR A 67 -12.38 8.45 1.86
N ILE A 68 -13.53 7.86 2.14
CA ILE A 68 -13.76 6.41 2.12
C ILE A 68 -14.85 6.13 1.08
N TYR A 69 -14.61 5.16 0.22
CA TYR A 69 -15.47 4.79 -0.89
C TYR A 69 -15.86 3.32 -0.83
N ASP A 70 -17.01 2.98 -1.38
CA ASP A 70 -17.33 1.59 -1.75
C ASP A 70 -16.43 1.15 -2.90
N ALA A 71 -15.79 0.00 -2.76
CA ALA A 71 -14.80 -0.46 -3.73
C ALA A 71 -15.42 -0.86 -5.08
N LYS A 72 -16.71 -1.25 -5.11
CA LYS A 72 -17.40 -1.72 -6.30
C LYS A 72 -18.12 -0.60 -7.05
N SER A 73 -18.89 0.24 -6.33
CA SER A 73 -19.65 1.32 -6.93
C SER A 73 -18.86 2.62 -7.10
N ALA A 74 -17.71 2.73 -6.42
CA ALA A 74 -16.91 3.95 -6.28
C ALA A 74 -17.68 5.13 -5.62
N GLU A 75 -18.80 4.86 -4.96
CA GLU A 75 -19.56 5.86 -4.24
C GLU A 75 -18.89 6.28 -2.95
N LEU A 76 -18.99 7.56 -2.60
CA LEU A 76 -18.44 8.12 -1.37
C LEU A 76 -19.26 7.65 -0.16
N ILE A 77 -18.63 6.90 0.74
CA ILE A 77 -19.23 6.47 2.01
C ILE A 77 -19.07 7.54 3.09
N ALA A 78 -17.86 8.12 3.20
CA ALA A 78 -17.58 9.12 4.23
C ALA A 78 -16.43 10.05 3.85
N THR A 79 -16.49 11.26 4.39
CA THR A 79 -15.35 12.20 4.45
C THR A 79 -15.03 12.44 5.93
N VAL A 80 -13.84 12.02 6.35
CA VAL A 80 -13.35 12.19 7.72
C VAL A 80 -12.33 13.33 7.73
N PRO A 81 -12.65 14.47 8.39
CA PRO A 81 -11.66 15.54 8.57
C PRO A 81 -10.44 15.06 9.35
N ASP A 82 -9.27 15.59 9.05
CA ASP A 82 -8.04 15.30 9.79
C ASP A 82 -7.92 16.07 11.12
N SER A 83 -8.87 16.91 11.42
CA SER A 83 -8.87 17.74 12.63
C SER A 83 -9.20 16.93 13.88
N VAL A 84 -8.43 17.16 14.94
CA VAL A 84 -8.57 16.48 16.23
C VAL A 84 -8.37 17.44 17.40
N VAL A 85 -9.01 17.14 18.52
CA VAL A 85 -8.69 17.75 19.83
C VAL A 85 -7.76 16.80 20.55
N LEU A 86 -6.46 17.10 20.52
CA LEU A 86 -5.43 16.18 21.03
C LEU A 86 -5.59 15.91 22.54
N SER A 87 -6.09 16.89 23.32
CA SER A 87 -6.37 16.70 24.75
C SER A 87 -7.40 15.62 25.02
N ASP A 88 -8.41 15.49 24.17
CA ASP A 88 -9.47 14.47 24.32
C ASP A 88 -8.94 13.07 24.01
N LEU A 89 -7.82 12.98 23.31
CA LEU A 89 -7.12 11.74 22.96
C LEU A 89 -5.92 11.45 23.87
N GLY A 90 -5.86 12.09 25.04
CA GLY A 90 -4.87 11.83 26.10
C GLY A 90 -3.62 12.73 26.08
N TYR A 91 -3.53 13.69 25.18
CA TYR A 91 -2.39 14.61 25.06
C TYR A 91 -2.74 15.98 25.66
N THR A 92 -2.96 16.05 26.98
CA THR A 92 -3.47 17.20 27.72
C THR A 92 -2.61 18.46 27.64
N GLN A 93 -1.33 18.35 27.23
CA GLN A 93 -0.44 19.50 26.97
C GLN A 93 -0.84 20.29 25.71
N TYR A 94 -1.68 19.74 24.86
CA TYR A 94 -2.18 20.40 23.64
C TYR A 94 -3.62 20.84 23.84
N SER A 95 -3.87 22.15 23.82
CA SER A 95 -5.21 22.74 23.95
C SER A 95 -5.74 23.19 22.59
N GLY A 96 -7.04 22.96 22.34
CA GLY A 96 -7.73 23.34 21.10
C GLY A 96 -7.66 22.29 20.01
N THR A 97 -8.06 22.70 18.81
CA THR A 97 -8.16 21.81 17.63
C THR A 97 -6.87 21.88 16.81
N TYR A 98 -6.40 20.71 16.40
CA TYR A 98 -5.22 20.53 15.56
C TYR A 98 -5.62 19.93 14.23
N ARG A 99 -4.88 20.25 13.18
CA ARG A 99 -5.00 19.63 11.85
C ARG A 99 -3.74 18.87 11.52
N GLY A 100 -3.89 17.86 10.69
CA GLY A 100 -2.80 17.15 10.06
C GLY A 100 -2.69 17.45 8.57
N ALA A 101 -2.00 16.56 7.85
CA ALA A 101 -1.92 16.54 6.41
C ALA A 101 -1.84 15.07 5.96
N PRO A 102 -2.96 14.40 5.72
CA PRO A 102 -3.03 12.96 5.45
C PRO A 102 -2.18 12.55 4.23
N VAL A 103 -1.25 11.62 4.41
CA VAL A 103 -0.31 11.18 3.37
C VAL A 103 -0.62 9.80 2.84
N GLU A 104 -0.51 8.79 3.69
CA GLU A 104 -0.76 7.38 3.35
C GLU A 104 -1.44 6.68 4.52
N GLY A 105 -2.17 5.60 4.20
CA GLY A 105 -2.90 4.83 5.19
C GLY A 105 -2.59 3.34 5.17
N ALA A 106 -3.12 2.65 6.18
CA ALA A 106 -3.16 1.19 6.28
C ALA A 106 -4.42 0.75 7.02
N PHE A 107 -5.16 -0.19 6.46
CA PHE A 107 -6.25 -0.84 7.17
C PHE A 107 -5.71 -1.84 8.18
N SER A 108 -6.37 -1.96 9.32
CA SER A 108 -6.10 -3.07 10.23
C SER A 108 -6.59 -4.39 9.62
N PRO A 109 -5.89 -5.52 9.86
CA PRO A 109 -6.27 -6.82 9.30
C PRO A 109 -7.67 -7.30 9.71
N ASP A 110 -8.16 -6.84 10.87
CA ASP A 110 -9.51 -7.15 11.38
C ASP A 110 -10.62 -6.26 10.77
N GLY A 111 -10.26 -5.34 9.86
CA GLY A 111 -11.19 -4.46 9.18
C GLY A 111 -11.83 -3.37 10.04
N LYS A 112 -11.38 -3.18 11.29
CA LYS A 112 -12.02 -2.22 12.22
C LYS A 112 -11.47 -0.81 12.12
N TYR A 113 -10.22 -0.67 11.72
CA TYR A 113 -9.50 0.59 11.76
C TYR A 113 -8.80 0.93 10.44
N LEU A 114 -8.68 2.22 10.19
CA LEU A 114 -7.81 2.79 9.17
C LEU A 114 -6.83 3.73 9.86
N TYR A 115 -5.54 3.40 9.79
CA TYR A 115 -4.46 4.27 10.25
C TYR A 115 -4.01 5.17 9.10
N PHE A 116 -3.68 6.44 9.39
CA PHE A 116 -3.09 7.32 8.38
C PHE A 116 -2.05 8.26 8.98
N THR A 117 -1.00 8.50 8.21
CA THR A 117 0.09 9.42 8.57
C THR A 117 -0.28 10.85 8.24
N ASN A 118 0.17 11.80 9.07
CA ASN A 118 0.07 13.24 8.80
C ASN A 118 1.44 13.81 8.52
N TYR A 119 1.67 14.38 7.33
CA TYR A 119 2.94 14.98 6.90
C TYR A 119 3.49 15.98 7.92
N SER A 120 2.63 16.84 8.43
CA SER A 120 2.86 17.79 9.50
C SER A 120 1.61 17.89 10.35
N MET A 121 1.76 18.43 11.54
CA MET A 121 0.64 18.90 12.36
C MET A 121 0.61 20.42 12.33
N TYR A 122 -0.60 20.99 12.43
CA TYR A 122 -0.85 22.43 12.44
C TYR A 122 -1.65 22.80 13.67
N GLY A 123 -1.19 23.81 14.39
CA GLY A 123 -1.79 24.32 15.63
C GLY A 123 -0.73 24.78 16.62
N LYS A 124 -1.17 25.23 17.80
CA LYS A 124 -0.30 25.77 18.84
C LYS A 124 0.74 24.73 19.29
N GLY A 125 2.02 25.05 19.19
CA GLY A 125 3.12 24.14 19.55
C GLY A 125 3.72 23.37 18.38
N PHE A 126 3.13 23.48 17.18
CA PHE A 126 3.70 23.00 15.92
C PHE A 126 4.09 24.21 15.07
N ASN A 127 5.36 24.61 15.17
CA ASN A 127 5.84 25.88 14.60
C ASN A 127 6.80 25.68 13.43
N LYS A 128 7.27 24.45 13.20
CA LYS A 128 8.26 24.13 12.18
C LYS A 128 7.78 22.98 11.29
N GLU A 129 6.97 23.37 10.32
CA GLU A 129 6.43 22.47 9.31
C GLU A 129 7.53 21.69 8.59
N GLY A 130 7.25 20.41 8.28
CA GLY A 130 8.17 19.55 7.55
C GLY A 130 8.39 19.96 6.10
N HIS A 131 9.52 19.55 5.54
CA HIS A 131 9.87 19.77 4.13
C HIS A 131 10.51 18.49 3.57
N ASP A 132 10.35 18.23 2.26
CA ASP A 132 10.89 17.01 1.63
C ASP A 132 12.44 16.98 1.58
N THR A 133 13.09 18.16 1.56
CA THR A 133 14.55 18.27 1.71
C THR A 133 14.88 18.48 3.18
N CYS A 134 15.31 17.44 3.86
CA CYS A 134 15.49 17.47 5.31
C CYS A 134 16.49 16.41 5.81
N SER A 135 16.83 16.57 7.08
CA SER A 135 17.56 15.60 7.89
C SER A 135 17.07 15.68 9.34
N PRO A 136 17.46 14.78 10.24
CA PRO A 136 17.15 14.91 11.65
C PRO A 136 17.63 16.24 12.27
N ALA A 137 18.74 16.79 11.76
CA ALA A 137 19.26 18.08 12.19
C ALA A 137 18.42 19.28 11.73
N SER A 138 17.50 19.10 10.78
CA SER A 138 16.57 20.17 10.38
C SER A 138 15.64 20.59 11.49
N GLY A 139 15.42 19.71 12.50
CA GLY A 139 14.61 20.01 13.69
C GLY A 139 13.15 20.30 13.38
N TYR A 140 12.59 19.72 12.33
CA TYR A 140 11.15 19.81 12.03
C TYR A 140 10.32 19.15 13.12
N ASP A 141 9.13 19.66 13.35
CA ASP A 141 8.23 19.13 14.35
C ASP A 141 7.91 17.66 14.09
N LYS A 142 7.77 16.91 15.17
CA LYS A 142 7.24 15.54 15.11
C LYS A 142 5.76 15.60 14.83
N SER A 143 5.22 14.53 14.25
CA SER A 143 3.84 14.45 13.84
C SER A 143 3.09 13.33 14.59
N PHE A 144 1.85 13.13 14.23
CA PHE A 144 0.99 12.07 14.73
C PHE A 144 0.52 11.15 13.59
N LEU A 145 0.49 9.86 13.88
CA LEU A 145 -0.33 8.89 13.17
C LEU A 145 -1.74 8.97 13.74
N SER A 146 -2.76 9.08 12.91
CA SER A 146 -4.17 9.06 13.32
C SER A 146 -4.80 7.71 13.02
N ARG A 147 -5.80 7.30 13.83
CA ARG A 147 -6.61 6.10 13.62
C ARG A 147 -8.07 6.49 13.47
N ILE A 148 -8.69 6.03 12.39
CA ILE A 148 -10.14 6.13 12.16
C ILE A 148 -10.76 4.81 12.58
N ASN A 149 -11.79 4.86 13.42
CA ASN A 149 -12.69 3.76 13.64
C ASN A 149 -13.67 3.68 12.46
N LEU A 150 -13.68 2.56 11.73
CA LEU A 150 -14.44 2.40 10.49
C LEU A 150 -15.93 2.21 10.71
N GLU A 151 -16.38 1.85 11.92
CA GLU A 151 -17.79 1.81 12.28
C GLU A 151 -18.34 3.23 12.49
N THR A 152 -17.67 4.02 13.33
CA THR A 152 -18.10 5.40 13.67
C THR A 152 -17.67 6.44 12.64
N LYS A 153 -16.69 6.12 11.78
CA LYS A 153 -16.07 7.03 10.80
C LYS A 153 -15.50 8.30 11.44
N LYS A 154 -14.91 8.14 12.63
CA LYS A 154 -14.26 9.21 13.39
C LYS A 154 -12.83 8.83 13.76
N ILE A 155 -11.98 9.84 13.91
CA ILE A 155 -10.66 9.64 14.53
C ILE A 155 -10.88 9.36 16.02
N ASP A 156 -10.43 8.19 16.49
CA ASP A 156 -10.60 7.74 17.87
C ASP A 156 -9.28 7.59 18.64
N ALA A 157 -8.16 7.66 17.95
CA ALA A 157 -6.83 7.65 18.57
C ALA A 157 -5.77 8.33 17.69
N VAL A 158 -4.73 8.84 18.33
CA VAL A 158 -3.51 9.35 17.67
C VAL A 158 -2.28 8.82 18.38
N TYR A 159 -1.18 8.69 17.65
CA TYR A 159 0.06 8.12 18.16
C TYR A 159 1.24 9.00 17.73
N PRO A 160 2.15 9.42 18.65
CA PRO A 160 3.30 10.20 18.29
C PRO A 160 4.25 9.42 17.38
N VAL A 161 4.70 10.06 16.32
CA VAL A 161 5.68 9.53 15.36
C VAL A 161 6.79 10.54 15.07
N GLY A 162 7.72 10.20 14.19
CA GLY A 162 8.78 11.12 13.81
C GLY A 162 8.33 12.27 12.91
N SER A 163 9.29 13.05 12.43
CA SER A 163 9.03 14.19 11.52
C SER A 163 8.80 13.71 10.10
N VAL A 164 7.79 14.29 9.44
CA VAL A 164 7.40 13.99 8.06
C VAL A 164 7.15 12.49 7.85
N PRO A 165 6.21 11.88 8.59
CA PRO A 165 5.86 10.48 8.36
C PRO A 165 5.26 10.31 6.96
N LYS A 166 5.57 9.19 6.31
CA LYS A 166 5.14 8.89 4.95
C LYS A 166 4.27 7.63 4.92
N VAL A 167 4.86 6.45 4.94
CA VAL A 167 4.15 5.17 4.82
C VAL A 167 3.84 4.61 6.18
N VAL A 168 2.66 4.03 6.30
CA VAL A 168 2.22 3.23 7.45
C VAL A 168 1.83 1.83 6.98
N GLN A 169 2.12 0.82 7.79
CA GLN A 169 1.66 -0.56 7.60
C GLN A 169 1.31 -1.18 8.94
N VAL A 170 0.27 -2.00 8.96
CA VAL A 170 -0.13 -2.81 10.11
C VAL A 170 0.37 -4.24 9.88
N THR A 171 0.92 -4.88 10.92
CA THR A 171 1.32 -6.29 10.81
C THR A 171 0.09 -7.20 10.62
N PRO A 172 0.16 -8.26 9.80
CA PRO A 172 -0.96 -9.18 9.58
C PRO A 172 -1.54 -9.80 10.86
N ASP A 173 -0.72 -9.99 11.91
CA ASP A 173 -1.17 -10.45 13.23
C ASP A 173 -1.79 -9.33 14.10
N ASN A 174 -1.92 -8.13 13.55
CA ASN A 174 -2.46 -6.93 14.20
C ASN A 174 -1.73 -6.51 15.49
N LYS A 175 -0.46 -6.90 15.69
CA LYS A 175 0.29 -6.51 16.90
C LYS A 175 0.99 -5.16 16.81
N PHE A 176 1.45 -4.79 15.61
CA PHE A 176 2.24 -3.58 15.43
C PHE A 176 1.74 -2.73 14.26
N VAL A 177 1.92 -1.42 14.42
CA VAL A 177 1.85 -0.45 13.32
C VAL A 177 3.25 0.12 13.11
N LEU A 178 3.74 0.05 11.88
CA LEU A 178 5.04 0.57 11.47
C LEU A 178 4.87 1.85 10.66
N VAL A 179 5.60 2.90 11.02
CA VAL A 179 5.54 4.21 10.33
C VAL A 179 6.94 4.65 9.90
N SER A 180 7.13 4.88 8.60
CA SER A 180 8.37 5.44 8.06
C SER A 180 8.39 6.97 8.24
N ASN A 181 9.40 7.50 8.93
CA ASN A 181 9.56 8.92 9.23
C ASN A 181 10.68 9.51 8.36
N TRP A 182 10.28 10.19 7.31
CA TRP A 182 11.16 10.67 6.24
C TRP A 182 12.30 11.56 6.75
N CYS A 183 12.00 12.55 7.58
CA CYS A 183 12.99 13.50 8.10
C CYS A 183 13.68 13.03 9.37
N SER A 184 13.07 12.16 10.15
CA SER A 184 13.71 11.53 11.32
C SER A 184 14.64 10.38 10.95
N TYR A 185 14.60 9.88 9.72
CA TYR A 185 15.40 8.74 9.23
C TYR A 185 15.16 7.46 10.02
N THR A 186 13.92 7.28 10.51
CA THR A 186 13.53 6.15 11.36
C THR A 186 12.25 5.48 10.89
N VAL A 187 12.03 4.27 11.40
CA VAL A 187 10.71 3.63 11.46
C VAL A 187 10.27 3.62 12.93
N THR A 188 9.08 4.16 13.22
CA THR A 188 8.42 4.02 14.51
C THR A 188 7.59 2.75 14.51
N VAL A 189 7.74 1.90 15.52
CA VAL A 189 6.93 0.70 15.75
C VAL A 189 6.03 0.96 16.95
N ILE A 190 4.72 0.85 16.76
CA ILE A 190 3.69 1.11 17.76
C ILE A 190 2.97 -0.20 18.05
N SER A 191 2.80 -0.56 19.33
CA SER A 191 1.95 -1.69 19.73
C SER A 191 0.48 -1.30 19.57
N THR A 192 -0.30 -2.10 18.87
CA THR A 192 -1.76 -1.88 18.71
C THR A 192 -2.51 -2.08 20.01
N GLU A 193 -2.04 -2.98 20.86
CA GLU A 193 -2.65 -3.28 22.18
C GLU A 193 -2.50 -2.11 23.15
N SER A 194 -1.28 -1.61 23.33
CA SER A 194 -0.99 -0.57 24.32
C SER A 194 -1.09 0.86 23.74
N GLY A 195 -1.09 1.02 22.43
CA GLY A 195 -1.00 2.33 21.76
C GLY A 195 0.35 3.04 21.94
N LYS A 196 1.37 2.35 22.49
CA LYS A 196 2.67 2.97 22.78
C LYS A 196 3.72 2.61 21.75
N THR A 197 4.65 3.53 21.52
CA THR A 197 5.86 3.24 20.75
C THR A 197 6.72 2.21 21.49
N VAL A 198 6.95 1.06 20.87
CA VAL A 198 7.82 0.01 21.42
C VAL A 198 9.25 0.13 20.91
N LYS A 199 9.43 0.70 19.71
CA LYS A 199 10.75 0.90 19.12
C LYS A 199 10.77 2.06 18.13
N SER A 200 11.92 2.75 18.06
CA SER A 200 12.28 3.63 16.94
C SER A 200 13.56 3.09 16.30
N ILE A 201 13.46 2.64 15.05
CA ILE A 201 14.52 1.95 14.34
C ILE A 201 15.19 2.91 13.35
N LYS A 202 16.50 3.13 13.46
CA LYS A 202 17.26 3.94 12.49
C LYS A 202 17.35 3.17 11.16
N ILE A 203 16.89 3.81 10.07
CA ILE A 203 16.91 3.24 8.72
C ILE A 203 18.01 3.89 7.86
N GLY A 204 18.13 5.19 7.91
CA GLY A 204 18.94 5.97 7.00
C GLY A 204 18.12 7.04 6.31
N ARG A 205 18.66 7.63 5.24
CA ARG A 205 18.03 8.78 4.59
C ARG A 205 16.71 8.41 3.90
N TYR A 206 15.65 9.11 4.27
CA TYR A 206 14.38 9.06 3.57
C TYR A 206 13.73 7.66 3.52
N PRO A 207 13.44 7.04 4.67
CA PRO A 207 12.69 5.79 4.70
C PRO A 207 11.32 5.99 4.06
N ARG A 208 10.89 5.03 3.22
CA ARG A 208 9.68 5.19 2.42
C ARG A 208 8.79 3.93 2.45
N GLY A 209 8.76 3.14 1.39
CA GLY A 209 7.91 1.95 1.26
C GLY A 209 8.17 0.92 2.36
N ILE A 210 7.11 0.29 2.84
CA ILE A 210 7.14 -0.79 3.83
C ILE A 210 6.32 -1.95 3.28
N ALA A 211 6.87 -3.17 3.30
CA ALA A 211 6.15 -4.41 3.07
C ALA A 211 6.41 -5.36 4.24
N ILE A 212 5.38 -6.08 4.68
CA ILE A 212 5.46 -6.97 5.85
C ILE A 212 5.09 -8.39 5.41
N THR A 213 5.80 -9.41 5.92
CA THR A 213 5.50 -10.82 5.66
C THR A 213 4.18 -11.25 6.30
N LYS A 214 3.47 -12.20 5.68
CA LYS A 214 2.16 -12.69 6.14
C LYS A 214 2.20 -13.28 7.56
N ASP A 215 3.35 -13.86 7.92
CA ASP A 215 3.59 -14.40 9.26
C ASP A 215 3.97 -13.31 10.28
N SER A 216 4.02 -12.04 9.86
CA SER A 216 4.40 -10.90 10.69
C SER A 216 5.82 -10.97 11.28
N GLN A 217 6.72 -11.79 10.72
CA GLN A 217 8.08 -11.93 11.25
C GLN A 217 9.03 -10.86 10.71
N PHE A 218 8.83 -10.41 9.47
CA PHE A 218 9.75 -9.47 8.84
C PHE A 218 9.04 -8.29 8.19
N ALA A 219 9.67 -7.13 8.29
CA ALA A 219 9.32 -5.95 7.52
C ALA A 219 10.49 -5.53 6.61
N TYR A 220 10.17 -5.14 5.38
CA TYR A 220 11.10 -4.64 4.38
C TYR A 220 10.87 -3.15 4.17
N VAL A 221 11.87 -2.32 4.46
CA VAL A 221 11.75 -0.86 4.41
C VAL A 221 12.72 -0.28 3.38
N ALA A 222 12.20 0.47 2.43
CA ALA A 222 13.01 1.15 1.43
C ALA A 222 13.71 2.38 2.01
N GLU A 223 15.04 2.45 1.88
CA GLU A 223 15.84 3.65 2.13
C GLU A 223 15.97 4.45 0.83
N MET A 224 15.02 5.35 0.56
CA MET A 224 14.97 6.08 -0.71
C MET A 224 16.16 7.01 -0.93
N GLY A 225 16.72 7.58 0.13
CA GLY A 225 17.94 8.40 0.06
C GLY A 225 19.25 7.60 0.02
N GLY A 226 19.16 6.29 -0.06
CA GLY A 226 20.27 5.35 -0.11
C GLY A 226 20.14 4.35 -1.26
N SER A 227 20.61 3.13 -1.01
CA SER A 227 20.64 2.04 -2.00
C SER A 227 20.24 0.68 -1.43
N HIS A 228 19.52 0.68 -0.30
CA HIS A 228 19.19 -0.55 0.42
C HIS A 228 17.70 -0.67 0.70
N ILE A 229 17.26 -1.92 0.84
CA ILE A 229 16.07 -2.29 1.61
C ILE A 229 16.56 -2.81 2.95
N HIS A 230 15.99 -2.31 4.04
CA HIS A 230 16.23 -2.82 5.37
C HIS A 230 15.23 -3.93 5.68
N ARG A 231 15.70 -5.16 5.85
CA ARG A 231 14.90 -6.26 6.37
C ARG A 231 14.98 -6.23 7.88
N ILE A 232 13.86 -5.99 8.54
CA ILE A 232 13.71 -5.86 9.99
C ILE A 232 13.05 -7.13 10.51
N ASN A 233 13.66 -7.78 11.50
CA ASN A 233 13.03 -8.85 12.27
C ASN A 233 12.11 -8.20 13.32
N LEU A 234 10.81 -8.50 13.31
CA LEU A 234 9.83 -7.87 14.19
C LEU A 234 9.79 -8.48 15.61
N SER A 235 10.51 -9.58 15.86
CA SER A 235 10.60 -10.18 17.21
C SER A 235 11.62 -9.46 18.10
N ASP A 236 12.74 -8.97 17.52
CA ASP A 236 13.85 -8.35 18.25
C ASP A 236 14.24 -6.96 17.68
N PHE A 237 13.65 -6.56 16.57
CA PHE A 237 13.92 -5.33 15.83
C PHE A 237 15.35 -5.22 15.28
N SER A 238 16.06 -6.33 15.16
CA SER A 238 17.32 -6.41 14.43
C SER A 238 17.09 -6.19 12.93
N LYS A 239 18.12 -5.75 12.22
CA LYS A 239 18.00 -5.48 10.78
C LYS A 239 19.18 -5.97 10.00
N THR A 240 18.91 -6.39 8.77
CA THR A 240 19.89 -6.71 7.73
C THR A 240 19.66 -5.84 6.50
N LEU A 241 20.69 -5.66 5.67
CA LEU A 241 20.63 -4.81 4.49
C LEU A 241 20.58 -5.66 3.21
N ILE A 242 19.68 -5.28 2.30
CA ILE A 242 19.57 -5.82 0.95
C ILE A 242 20.05 -4.75 -0.03
N PRO A 243 21.14 -4.94 -0.77
CA PRO A 243 21.71 -3.95 -1.68
C PRO A 243 20.93 -3.91 -3.00
N ILE A 244 19.80 -3.19 -3.02
CA ILE A 244 18.86 -3.17 -4.14
C ILE A 244 19.23 -2.20 -5.27
N GLY A 245 20.12 -1.24 -4.99
CA GLY A 245 20.46 -0.14 -5.91
C GLY A 245 19.80 1.18 -5.53
N SER A 246 20.22 2.25 -6.18
CA SER A 246 19.90 3.63 -5.79
C SER A 246 18.42 3.99 -5.89
N ASN A 247 17.94 4.72 -4.89
CA ASN A 247 16.63 5.37 -4.88
C ASN A 247 15.43 4.41 -4.90
N PRO A 248 15.43 3.32 -4.09
CA PRO A 248 14.27 2.47 -3.92
C PRO A 248 13.14 3.27 -3.24
N ARG A 249 11.89 3.14 -3.71
CA ARG A 249 10.81 3.96 -3.18
C ARG A 249 9.65 3.15 -2.62
N ALA A 250 8.85 2.51 -3.45
CA ALA A 250 7.79 1.61 -3.03
C ALA A 250 8.26 0.17 -3.13
N VAL A 251 7.74 -0.67 -2.26
CA VAL A 251 8.10 -2.09 -2.17
C VAL A 251 6.85 -2.91 -1.90
N VAL A 252 6.71 -4.04 -2.61
CA VAL A 252 5.69 -5.06 -2.33
C VAL A 252 6.32 -6.45 -2.40
N LEU A 253 5.76 -7.38 -1.62
CA LEU A 253 6.10 -8.81 -1.67
C LEU A 253 5.24 -9.53 -2.70
N SER A 254 5.79 -10.55 -3.34
CA SER A 254 4.96 -11.53 -4.07
C SER A 254 4.07 -12.30 -3.07
N PRO A 255 2.91 -12.83 -3.50
CA PRO A 255 2.04 -13.59 -2.60
C PRO A 255 2.68 -14.84 -1.99
N ASP A 256 3.68 -15.43 -2.64
CA ASP A 256 4.49 -16.55 -2.14
C ASP A 256 5.69 -16.10 -1.29
N GLU A 257 5.87 -14.77 -1.14
CA GLU A 257 6.95 -14.13 -0.38
C GLU A 257 8.38 -14.51 -0.80
N THR A 258 8.53 -15.03 -2.01
CA THR A 258 9.85 -15.36 -2.57
C THR A 258 10.52 -14.17 -3.24
N ARG A 259 9.75 -13.09 -3.55
CA ARG A 259 10.23 -11.92 -4.30
C ARG A 259 9.83 -10.61 -3.68
N LEU A 260 10.73 -9.62 -3.78
CA LEU A 260 10.41 -8.21 -3.60
C LEU A 260 10.34 -7.53 -4.96
N TYR A 261 9.30 -6.73 -5.17
CA TYR A 261 9.22 -5.81 -6.30
C TYR A 261 9.39 -4.39 -5.79
N VAL A 262 10.32 -3.65 -6.40
CA VAL A 262 10.75 -2.35 -5.91
C VAL A 262 10.73 -1.33 -7.04
N THR A 263 10.07 -0.19 -6.82
CA THR A 263 10.21 0.96 -7.75
C THR A 263 11.54 1.65 -7.52
N MET A 264 12.34 1.77 -8.58
CA MET A 264 13.60 2.51 -8.60
C MET A 264 13.31 3.90 -9.18
N ASN A 265 12.98 4.86 -8.31
CA ASN A 265 12.32 6.11 -8.67
C ASN A 265 13.10 6.94 -9.70
N LEU A 266 14.40 7.18 -9.49
CA LEU A 266 15.22 7.96 -10.44
C LEU A 266 15.54 7.20 -11.72
N ALA A 267 15.63 5.87 -11.66
CA ALA A 267 15.96 5.03 -12.81
C ALA A 267 14.75 4.75 -13.72
N GLY A 268 13.54 5.13 -13.34
CA GLY A 268 12.32 4.93 -14.14
C GLY A 268 11.99 3.46 -14.37
N LYS A 269 12.24 2.58 -13.38
CA LYS A 269 12.09 1.13 -13.53
C LYS A 269 11.49 0.47 -12.30
N VAL A 270 10.95 -0.73 -12.49
CA VAL A 270 10.66 -1.68 -11.41
C VAL A 270 11.68 -2.79 -11.45
N GLN A 271 12.15 -3.21 -10.29
CA GLN A 271 13.11 -4.30 -10.11
C GLN A 271 12.48 -5.43 -9.32
N ALA A 272 12.64 -6.66 -9.79
CA ALA A 272 12.33 -7.88 -9.07
C ALA A 272 13.60 -8.42 -8.41
N TRP A 273 13.51 -8.69 -7.12
CA TRP A 273 14.58 -9.24 -6.30
C TRP A 273 14.16 -10.59 -5.73
N ASP A 274 15.02 -11.59 -5.84
CA ASP A 274 14.83 -12.91 -5.26
C ASP A 274 15.32 -12.92 -3.81
N LEU A 275 14.43 -13.20 -2.87
CA LEU A 275 14.73 -13.22 -1.45
C LEU A 275 15.49 -14.47 -0.99
N THR A 276 15.44 -15.55 -1.77
CA THR A 276 16.16 -16.81 -1.48
C THR A 276 17.61 -16.71 -1.89
N THR A 277 17.84 -16.23 -3.11
CA THR A 277 19.22 -16.13 -3.67
C THR A 277 19.87 -14.79 -3.36
N ASN A 278 19.13 -13.81 -2.84
CA ASN A 278 19.57 -12.43 -2.61
C ASN A 278 20.17 -11.76 -3.86
N LYS A 279 19.48 -11.92 -5.00
CA LYS A 279 19.92 -11.35 -6.29
C LYS A 279 18.77 -10.69 -7.04
N THR A 280 19.12 -9.72 -7.87
CA THR A 280 18.19 -9.17 -8.87
C THR A 280 17.83 -10.25 -9.88
N ILE A 281 16.53 -10.53 -10.03
CA ILE A 281 16.02 -11.42 -11.08
C ILE A 281 16.02 -10.67 -12.41
N LYS A 282 15.31 -9.53 -12.42
CA LYS A 282 15.12 -8.71 -13.62
C LYS A 282 14.66 -7.30 -13.24
N SER A 283 14.81 -6.36 -14.16
CA SER A 283 14.18 -5.04 -14.05
C SER A 283 13.58 -4.64 -15.39
N VAL A 284 12.52 -3.82 -15.34
CA VAL A 284 11.84 -3.30 -16.52
C VAL A 284 11.61 -1.79 -16.38
N LYS A 285 11.87 -1.04 -17.44
CA LYS A 285 11.49 0.38 -17.52
C LYS A 285 9.98 0.49 -17.62
N THR A 286 9.41 1.42 -16.85
CA THR A 286 7.95 1.66 -16.83
C THR A 286 7.61 3.06 -17.32
N GLY A 287 8.25 4.07 -16.78
CA GLY A 287 8.03 5.47 -17.09
C GLY A 287 8.83 6.36 -16.16
N ALA A 288 8.68 7.68 -16.31
CA ALA A 288 9.44 8.64 -15.51
C ALA A 288 8.94 8.69 -14.07
N LYS A 289 9.85 8.49 -13.12
CA LYS A 289 9.63 8.53 -11.67
C LYS A 289 8.48 7.63 -11.18
N PRO A 290 8.60 6.30 -11.28
CA PRO A 290 7.62 5.37 -10.68
C PRO A 290 7.56 5.60 -9.16
N ARG A 291 6.36 5.88 -8.62
CA ARG A 291 6.18 6.28 -7.22
C ARG A 291 5.52 5.23 -6.35
N SER A 292 4.43 4.67 -6.78
CA SER A 292 3.68 3.65 -6.07
C SER A 292 3.56 2.41 -6.94
N LEU A 293 3.50 1.26 -6.30
CA LEU A 293 3.20 0.00 -6.97
C LEU A 293 2.36 -0.88 -6.05
N ASP A 294 1.55 -1.73 -6.68
CA ASP A 294 0.81 -2.79 -6.00
C ASP A 294 0.79 -4.04 -6.87
N ILE A 295 0.36 -5.16 -6.30
CA ILE A 295 0.37 -6.48 -6.93
C ILE A 295 -1.02 -7.11 -6.88
N SER A 296 -1.41 -7.82 -7.96
CA SER A 296 -2.62 -8.61 -7.97
C SER A 296 -2.58 -9.76 -6.94
N SER A 297 -3.75 -10.19 -6.46
CA SER A 297 -3.86 -11.24 -5.43
C SER A 297 -3.27 -12.58 -5.87
N ASP A 298 -3.31 -12.87 -7.19
CA ASP A 298 -2.69 -14.06 -7.80
C ASP A 298 -1.18 -13.89 -8.05
N GLY A 299 -0.63 -12.70 -7.77
CA GLY A 299 0.78 -12.38 -7.97
C GLY A 299 1.22 -12.25 -9.43
N SER A 300 0.33 -12.36 -10.41
CA SER A 300 0.68 -12.39 -11.83
C SER A 300 0.94 -11.03 -12.44
N ALA A 301 0.41 -9.95 -11.85
CA ALA A 301 0.52 -8.59 -12.37
C ALA A 301 0.90 -7.57 -11.31
N LEU A 302 1.78 -6.62 -11.68
CA LEU A 302 2.07 -5.40 -10.93
C LEU A 302 1.39 -4.21 -11.60
N PHE A 303 0.94 -3.27 -10.78
CA PHE A 303 0.40 -1.99 -11.19
C PHE A 303 1.30 -0.86 -10.65
N VAL A 304 1.75 0.03 -11.53
CA VAL A 304 2.77 1.03 -11.20
C VAL A 304 2.38 2.39 -11.75
N VAL A 305 2.32 3.42 -10.90
CA VAL A 305 2.13 4.79 -11.37
C VAL A 305 3.47 5.48 -11.63
N ASN A 306 3.58 6.09 -12.80
CA ASN A 306 4.74 6.84 -13.27
C ASN A 306 4.43 8.33 -13.15
N PHE A 307 4.86 8.96 -12.07
CA PHE A 307 4.45 10.31 -11.66
C PHE A 307 4.74 11.38 -12.72
N ASN A 308 5.98 11.46 -13.21
CA ASN A 308 6.35 12.41 -14.26
C ASN A 308 6.05 11.90 -15.69
N GLY A 309 5.51 10.69 -15.81
CA GLY A 309 5.11 10.10 -17.08
C GLY A 309 3.61 10.20 -17.34
N ASP A 310 2.82 10.64 -16.34
CA ASP A 310 1.36 10.73 -16.39
C ASP A 310 0.65 9.42 -16.76
N THR A 311 1.26 8.29 -16.38
CA THR A 311 0.79 6.96 -16.79
C THR A 311 0.69 5.99 -15.62
N VAL A 312 -0.15 4.97 -15.81
CA VAL A 312 -0.11 3.73 -15.04
C VAL A 312 0.38 2.60 -15.96
N SER A 313 1.28 1.76 -15.47
CA SER A 313 1.79 0.59 -16.20
C SER A 313 1.33 -0.68 -15.51
N LYS A 314 0.91 -1.68 -16.30
CA LYS A 314 0.69 -3.06 -15.87
C LYS A 314 1.84 -3.92 -16.35
N ILE A 315 2.42 -4.72 -15.44
CA ILE A 315 3.62 -5.54 -15.70
C ILE A 315 3.30 -6.98 -15.32
N ARG A 316 3.58 -7.92 -16.22
CA ARG A 316 3.55 -9.34 -15.91
C ARG A 316 4.76 -9.73 -15.07
N THR A 317 4.53 -10.41 -13.95
CA THR A 317 5.58 -10.74 -12.98
C THR A 317 6.49 -11.88 -13.41
N SER A 318 5.97 -12.83 -14.21
CA SER A 318 6.72 -14.02 -14.61
C SER A 318 7.96 -13.71 -15.48
N ASP A 319 7.87 -12.68 -16.32
CA ASP A 319 8.96 -12.27 -17.22
C ASP A 319 9.30 -10.77 -17.12
N MET A 320 8.68 -10.05 -16.20
CA MET A 320 8.84 -8.60 -16.03
C MET A 320 8.60 -7.82 -17.33
N LYS A 321 7.53 -8.16 -18.07
CA LYS A 321 7.13 -7.48 -19.31
C LYS A 321 6.04 -6.48 -19.04
N VAL A 322 6.20 -5.24 -19.52
CA VAL A 322 5.10 -4.26 -19.53
C VAL A 322 4.05 -4.71 -20.52
N LEU A 323 2.83 -4.91 -20.04
CA LEU A 323 1.67 -5.36 -20.83
C LEU A 323 0.85 -4.18 -21.34
N GLN A 324 0.66 -3.18 -20.46
CA GLN A 324 -0.07 -1.96 -20.79
C GLN A 324 0.64 -0.76 -20.17
N THR A 325 0.56 0.39 -20.86
CA THR A 325 0.85 1.71 -20.32
C THR A 325 -0.28 2.64 -20.74
N ILE A 326 -1.02 3.15 -19.76
CA ILE A 326 -2.22 3.96 -19.96
C ILE A 326 -1.93 5.38 -19.47
N LYS A 327 -2.21 6.40 -20.29
CA LYS A 327 -2.22 7.79 -19.84
C LYS A 327 -3.42 7.99 -18.90
N VAL A 328 -3.19 8.49 -17.69
CA VAL A 328 -4.23 8.50 -16.65
C VAL A 328 -4.65 9.92 -16.29
N CYS A 329 -3.70 10.69 -15.81
CA CYS A 329 -3.89 12.06 -15.32
C CYS A 329 -2.52 12.73 -15.17
N ASN A 330 -2.52 14.03 -14.90
CA ASN A 330 -1.30 14.72 -14.50
C ASN A 330 -0.87 14.21 -13.12
N GLU A 331 0.38 13.80 -12.98
CA GLU A 331 1.03 13.38 -11.75
C GLU A 331 0.26 12.28 -10.96
N PRO A 332 0.05 11.06 -11.53
CA PRO A 332 -0.50 9.94 -10.79
C PRO A 332 0.46 9.54 -9.67
N ILE A 333 -0.04 9.44 -8.42
CA ILE A 333 0.82 9.37 -7.25
C ILE A 333 0.65 8.12 -6.40
N GLY A 334 -0.55 7.57 -6.36
CA GLY A 334 -0.88 6.34 -5.64
C GLY A 334 -1.54 5.32 -6.55
N VAL A 335 -1.32 4.05 -6.32
CA VAL A 335 -2.03 2.93 -6.95
C VAL A 335 -2.28 1.85 -5.92
N THR A 336 -3.45 1.24 -5.98
CA THR A 336 -3.80 0.06 -5.21
C THR A 336 -4.67 -0.88 -6.05
N TYR A 337 -4.48 -2.16 -5.85
CA TYR A 337 -5.32 -3.21 -6.40
C TYR A 337 -6.29 -3.69 -5.31
N ASP A 338 -7.58 -3.76 -5.63
CA ASP A 338 -8.61 -4.30 -4.77
C ASP A 338 -8.98 -5.72 -5.23
N SER A 339 -8.67 -6.71 -4.40
CA SER A 339 -8.91 -8.11 -4.70
C SER A 339 -10.40 -8.49 -4.61
N SER A 340 -11.21 -7.71 -3.89
CA SER A 340 -12.64 -7.98 -3.73
C SER A 340 -13.44 -7.67 -5.01
N THR A 341 -12.96 -6.71 -5.82
CA THR A 341 -13.61 -6.27 -7.06
C THR A 341 -12.80 -6.58 -8.31
N ASN A 342 -11.53 -6.95 -8.18
CA ASN A 342 -10.55 -7.00 -9.27
C ASN A 342 -10.32 -5.63 -9.93
N TYR A 343 -10.44 -4.54 -9.17
CA TYR A 343 -10.22 -3.20 -9.67
C TYR A 343 -8.85 -2.66 -9.28
N THR A 344 -8.32 -1.78 -10.13
CA THR A 344 -7.11 -1.01 -9.86
C THR A 344 -7.50 0.45 -9.71
N TRP A 345 -7.22 1.04 -8.55
CA TRP A 345 -7.48 2.44 -8.24
C TRP A 345 -6.21 3.26 -8.35
N VAL A 346 -6.29 4.43 -8.98
CA VAL A 346 -5.17 5.35 -9.16
C VAL A 346 -5.54 6.71 -8.58
N ALA A 347 -4.71 7.21 -7.66
CA ALA A 347 -4.81 8.57 -7.12
C ALA A 347 -4.05 9.55 -8.04
N CYS A 348 -4.73 10.58 -8.46
CA CYS A 348 -4.23 11.69 -9.26
C CYS A 348 -3.99 12.92 -8.40
N TYR A 349 -2.77 13.42 -8.36
CA TYR A 349 -2.40 14.56 -7.50
C TYR A 349 -3.23 15.83 -7.80
N GLY A 350 -3.69 15.96 -9.05
CA GLY A 350 -4.57 17.05 -9.49
C GLY A 350 -6.02 16.97 -9.03
N GLY A 351 -6.42 16.00 -8.18
CA GLY A 351 -7.72 15.99 -7.52
C GLY A 351 -8.75 15.00 -8.07
N SER A 352 -8.35 13.81 -8.47
CA SER A 352 -9.28 12.75 -8.85
C SER A 352 -8.75 11.36 -8.51
N LEU A 353 -9.65 10.38 -8.48
CA LEU A 353 -9.33 8.96 -8.52
C LEU A 353 -9.77 8.39 -9.86
N LYS A 354 -9.01 7.43 -10.39
CA LYS A 354 -9.36 6.68 -11.61
C LYS A 354 -9.49 5.21 -11.24
N VAL A 355 -10.59 4.59 -11.64
CA VAL A 355 -10.90 3.20 -11.35
C VAL A 355 -10.87 2.40 -12.64
N PHE A 356 -10.06 1.35 -12.65
CA PHE A 356 -9.91 0.45 -13.78
C PHE A 356 -10.39 -0.94 -13.39
N ALA A 357 -11.28 -1.53 -14.17
CA ALA A 357 -11.55 -2.95 -14.11
C ALA A 357 -10.44 -3.74 -14.82
N ASN A 358 -10.01 -4.84 -14.22
CA ASN A 358 -9.15 -5.83 -14.88
C ASN A 358 -10.04 -6.90 -15.52
N GLN A 359 -10.20 -6.88 -16.86
CA GLN A 359 -11.13 -7.72 -17.63
C GLN A 359 -10.58 -8.10 -19.00
#